data_afcbd819aabbe9816e0a4c984a41d0df
#
_entry.id   afcbd819aabbe9816e0a4c984a41d0df
#
_cell.length_a   1.000
_cell.length_b   1.000
_cell.length_c   1.000
_cell.angle_alpha   90.00
_cell.angle_beta   90.00
_cell.angle_gamma   90.00
#
_symmetry.space_group_name_H-M   'P 1'
#
loop_
_entity.id
_entity.type
_entity.pdbx_description
1 polymer ?
#
loop_
_entity_poly.entity_id
_entity_poly.type
_entity_poly.pdbx_seq_one_letter_code
_entity_poly.pdbx_strand_id
1 'polypeptide(L)'
;MSVKILAVGDVCGEPGLEYLTKNLRRIRSEMELSFVVVNGENANVVGITPRQADAILHAGADVITLGNHTWTRTELRPYLDERRKILRPANCAPQCPGRGIDVYKTSFGDV
;
A
#
# COMPACT_ATOMS: atom_id res chain seq x y z
N MET A 1 -11.45 -3.35 24.26
CA MET A 1 -11.25 -3.75 22.85
C MET A 1 -9.89 -3.27 22.39
N SER A 2 -9.08 -4.14 21.81
CA SER A 2 -7.79 -3.75 21.26
C SER A 2 -7.89 -3.59 19.74
N VAL A 3 -7.17 -2.61 19.20
CA VAL A 3 -7.02 -2.40 17.76
C VAL A 3 -5.65 -2.94 17.36
N LYS A 4 -5.62 -3.79 16.35
CA LYS A 4 -4.38 -4.38 15.84
C LYS A 4 -4.10 -3.86 14.44
N ILE A 5 -2.95 -3.28 14.26
CA ILE A 5 -2.49 -2.76 12.97
C ILE A 5 -1.26 -3.54 12.52
N LEU A 6 -1.28 -4.05 11.31
CA LEU A 6 -0.13 -4.70 10.70
C LEU A 6 0.57 -3.72 9.76
N ALA A 7 1.86 -3.54 9.93
CA ALA A 7 2.70 -2.83 8.98
C ALA A 7 3.61 -3.84 8.27
N VAL A 8 3.40 -3.99 6.96
CA VAL A 8 4.22 -4.87 6.12
C VAL A 8 5.30 -4.03 5.45
N GLY A 9 6.57 -4.33 5.75
CA GLY A 9 7.70 -3.65 5.15
C GLY A 9 8.01 -4.20 3.77
N ASP A 10 8.58 -3.38 2.96
CA ASP A 10 9.27 -3.65 1.69
C ASP A 10 8.91 -4.95 0.96
N VAL A 11 7.74 -4.99 0.35
CA VAL A 11 7.35 -6.09 -0.54
C VAL A 11 8.24 -6.04 -1.77
N CYS A 12 9.13 -7.00 -1.92
CA CYS A 12 10.17 -6.96 -2.93
C CYS A 12 9.98 -8.05 -3.99
N GLY A 13 9.72 -7.62 -5.24
CA GLY A 13 9.64 -8.48 -6.41
C GLY A 13 8.45 -9.44 -6.39
N GLU A 14 8.36 -10.27 -7.43
CA GLU A 14 7.28 -11.25 -7.58
C GLU A 14 7.18 -12.23 -6.40
N PRO A 15 8.29 -12.78 -5.87
CA PRO A 15 8.19 -13.69 -4.73
C PRO A 15 7.53 -13.05 -3.50
N GLY A 16 7.90 -11.81 -3.18
CA GLY A 16 7.32 -11.08 -2.07
C GLY A 16 5.85 -10.76 -2.31
N LEU A 17 5.52 -10.30 -3.50
CA LEU A 17 4.16 -9.99 -3.91
C LEU A 17 3.27 -11.25 -3.86
N GLU A 18 3.77 -12.36 -4.38
CA GLU A 18 3.03 -13.61 -4.39
C GLU A 18 2.75 -14.12 -2.98
N TYR A 19 3.75 -14.09 -2.11
CA TYR A 19 3.56 -14.49 -0.71
C TYR A 19 2.51 -13.62 -0.02
N LEU A 20 2.60 -12.31 -0.19
CA LEU A 20 1.66 -11.38 0.42
C LEU A 20 0.23 -11.62 -0.08
N THR A 21 0.05 -11.71 -1.40
CA THR A 21 -1.28 -11.86 -1.99
C THR A 21 -1.94 -13.19 -1.65
N LYS A 22 -1.15 -14.23 -1.44
CA LYS A 22 -1.66 -15.55 -1.04
C LYS A 22 -2.03 -15.63 0.44
N ASN A 23 -1.37 -14.86 1.31
CA ASN A 23 -1.45 -15.08 2.75
C ASN A 23 -2.09 -13.94 3.54
N LEU A 24 -2.13 -12.73 3.00
CA LEU A 24 -2.55 -11.56 3.78
C LEU A 24 -3.97 -11.69 4.33
N ARG A 25 -4.92 -12.16 3.52
CA ARG A 25 -6.31 -12.27 3.94
C ARG A 25 -6.48 -13.26 5.10
N ARG A 26 -5.75 -14.37 5.04
CA ARG A 26 -5.74 -15.37 6.12
C ARG A 26 -5.10 -14.80 7.38
N ILE A 27 -3.96 -14.14 7.25
CA ILE A 27 -3.26 -13.53 8.40
C ILE A 27 -4.16 -12.46 9.04
N ARG A 28 -4.80 -11.63 8.23
CA ARG A 28 -5.71 -10.60 8.73
C ARG A 28 -6.84 -11.20 9.56
N SER A 29 -7.43 -12.30 9.08
CA SER A 29 -8.50 -13.00 9.78
C SER A 29 -8.01 -13.67 11.06
N GLU A 30 -6.94 -14.46 10.98
CA GLU A 30 -6.41 -15.22 12.12
C GLU A 30 -5.92 -14.31 13.26
N MET A 31 -5.32 -13.18 12.91
CA MET A 31 -4.80 -12.22 13.89
C MET A 31 -5.82 -11.15 14.27
N GLU A 32 -7.00 -11.17 13.67
CA GLU A 32 -8.06 -10.18 13.91
C GLU A 32 -7.54 -8.75 13.71
N LEU A 33 -6.87 -8.53 12.56
CA LEU A 33 -6.28 -7.23 12.22
C LEU A 33 -7.34 -6.21 11.85
N SER A 34 -7.24 -5.03 12.40
CA SER A 34 -8.17 -3.91 12.15
C SER A 34 -7.75 -3.07 10.93
N PHE A 35 -6.45 -2.98 10.68
CA PHE A 35 -5.91 -2.16 9.59
C PHE A 35 -4.57 -2.73 9.12
N VAL A 36 -4.31 -2.65 7.81
CA VAL A 36 -3.08 -3.19 7.21
C VAL A 36 -2.45 -2.14 6.31
N VAL A 37 -1.21 -1.77 6.63
CA VAL A 37 -0.38 -0.85 5.83
C VAL A 37 0.70 -1.67 5.15
N VAL A 38 0.89 -1.50 3.84
CA VAL A 38 1.89 -2.26 3.08
C VAL A 38 2.81 -1.28 2.35
N ASN A 39 4.12 -1.37 2.58
CA ASN A 39 5.08 -0.68 1.73
C ASN A 39 5.28 -1.48 0.46
N GLY A 40 4.89 -0.91 -0.67
CA GLY A 40 4.88 -1.57 -1.97
C GLY A 40 5.84 -0.98 -2.99
N GLU A 41 6.74 -0.07 -2.59
CA GLU A 41 7.58 0.66 -3.54
C GLU A 41 8.49 -0.24 -4.40
N ASN A 42 8.79 -1.45 -3.96
CA ASN A 42 9.67 -2.39 -4.66
C ASN A 42 8.94 -3.67 -5.13
N ALA A 43 7.62 -3.65 -5.21
CA ALA A 43 6.84 -4.79 -5.68
C ALA A 43 7.27 -5.25 -7.08
N ASN A 44 7.78 -4.33 -7.91
CA ASN A 44 8.34 -4.62 -9.23
C ASN A 44 9.88 -4.59 -9.20
N VAL A 45 10.49 -5.05 -8.10
CA VAL A 45 11.91 -4.95 -7.77
C VAL A 45 12.30 -3.49 -7.54
N VAL A 46 12.04 -2.62 -8.50
CA VAL A 46 12.19 -1.16 -8.40
C VAL A 46 10.89 -0.53 -8.88
N GLY A 47 10.20 0.16 -7.98
CA GLY A 47 8.89 0.74 -8.26
C GLY A 47 7.76 -0.25 -8.14
N ILE A 48 6.56 0.19 -8.48
CA ILE A 48 5.33 -0.60 -8.45
C ILE A 48 4.48 -0.21 -9.67
N THR A 49 3.78 -1.17 -10.24
CA THR A 49 2.83 -0.93 -11.32
C THR A 49 1.42 -0.81 -10.75
N PRO A 50 0.47 -0.16 -11.47
CA PRO A 50 -0.93 -0.12 -11.06
C PRO A 50 -1.52 -1.51 -10.80
N ARG A 51 -1.19 -2.49 -11.65
CA ARG A 51 -1.66 -3.87 -11.50
C ARG A 51 -1.18 -4.50 -10.19
N GLN A 52 0.08 -4.27 -9.82
CA GLN A 52 0.64 -4.76 -8.56
C GLN A 52 0.00 -4.09 -7.36
N ALA A 53 -0.23 -2.78 -7.45
CA ALA A 53 -0.93 -2.03 -6.39
C ALA A 53 -2.36 -2.55 -6.20
N ASP A 54 -3.10 -2.76 -7.29
CA ASP A 54 -4.44 -3.33 -7.23
C ASP A 54 -4.42 -4.72 -6.58
N ALA A 55 -3.44 -5.55 -6.91
CA ALA A 55 -3.31 -6.89 -6.33
C ALA A 55 -3.09 -6.83 -4.81
N ILE A 56 -2.26 -5.91 -4.33
CA ILE A 56 -2.00 -5.73 -2.90
C ILE A 56 -3.27 -5.28 -2.18
N LEU A 57 -3.98 -4.29 -2.71
CA LEU A 57 -5.21 -3.79 -2.12
C LEU A 57 -6.30 -4.87 -2.12
N HIS A 58 -6.44 -5.60 -3.22
CA HIS A 58 -7.41 -6.69 -3.34
C HIS A 58 -7.11 -7.84 -2.36
N ALA A 59 -5.83 -8.07 -2.07
CA ALA A 59 -5.41 -9.11 -1.11
C ALA A 59 -5.79 -8.79 0.33
N GLY A 60 -6.13 -7.54 0.65
CA GLY A 60 -6.58 -7.15 1.98
C GLY A 60 -5.80 -6.01 2.63
N ALA A 61 -4.91 -5.33 1.92
CA ALA A 61 -4.28 -4.11 2.42
C ALA A 61 -5.27 -2.95 2.41
N ASP A 62 -5.17 -2.07 3.39
CA ASP A 62 -6.00 -0.86 3.47
C ASP A 62 -5.31 0.33 2.83
N VAL A 63 -3.99 0.39 2.89
CA VAL A 63 -3.21 1.45 2.26
C VAL A 63 -1.83 0.92 1.85
N ILE A 64 -1.32 1.46 0.74
CA ILE A 64 0.04 1.22 0.26
C ILE A 64 0.85 2.48 0.48
N THR A 65 2.04 2.34 1.05
CA THR A 65 3.02 3.43 1.13
C THR A 65 4.15 3.19 0.14
N LEU A 66 4.78 4.26 -0.29
CA LEU A 66 5.86 4.26 -1.26
C LEU A 66 7.10 4.93 -0.68
N GLY A 67 8.16 5.05 -1.47
CA GLY A 67 9.43 5.62 -1.05
C GLY A 67 10.18 6.27 -2.22
N ASN A 68 11.50 6.15 -2.22
CA ASN A 68 12.34 6.79 -3.23
C ASN A 68 12.14 6.26 -4.66
N HIS A 69 11.54 5.08 -4.81
CA HIS A 69 11.26 4.50 -6.14
C HIS A 69 9.84 4.79 -6.65
N THR A 70 9.13 5.72 -6.04
CA THR A 70 7.75 6.10 -6.42
C THR A 70 7.63 6.46 -7.90
N TRP A 71 8.61 7.14 -8.46
CA TRP A 71 8.56 7.73 -9.80
C TRP A 71 9.18 6.86 -10.89
N THR A 72 9.66 5.66 -10.54
CA THR A 72 10.34 4.77 -11.49
C THR A 72 9.42 4.32 -12.62
N ARG A 73 8.15 4.03 -12.31
CA ARG A 73 7.15 3.58 -13.29
C ARG A 73 6.22 4.74 -13.63
N THR A 74 6.30 5.22 -14.87
CA THR A 74 5.52 6.38 -15.32
C THR A 74 4.01 6.12 -15.30
N GLU A 75 3.58 4.87 -15.54
CA GLU A 75 2.17 4.49 -15.51
C GLU A 75 1.54 4.60 -14.12
N LEU A 76 2.36 4.71 -13.08
CA LEU A 76 1.84 4.89 -11.72
C LEU A 76 1.32 6.31 -11.48
N ARG A 77 1.81 7.29 -12.21
CA ARG A 77 1.47 8.70 -11.97
C ARG A 77 -0.04 8.98 -12.02
N PRO A 78 -0.76 8.63 -13.08
CA PRO A 78 -2.22 8.84 -13.09
C PRO A 78 -2.93 7.99 -12.04
N TYR A 79 -2.41 6.80 -11.75
CA TYR A 79 -2.95 5.93 -10.71
C TYR A 79 -2.91 6.60 -9.32
N LEU A 80 -1.80 7.29 -9.00
CA LEU A 80 -1.66 8.02 -7.74
C LEU A 80 -2.69 9.14 -7.59
N ASP A 81 -3.05 9.81 -8.67
CA ASP A 81 -4.07 10.86 -8.64
C ASP A 81 -5.49 10.30 -8.47
N GLU A 82 -5.75 9.13 -8.99
CA GLU A 82 -7.07 8.50 -8.96
C GLU A 82 -7.37 7.69 -7.70
N ARG A 83 -6.34 7.18 -7.02
CA ARG A 83 -6.49 6.25 -5.91
C ARG A 83 -6.09 6.88 -4.59
N ARG A 84 -7.01 6.78 -3.61
CA ARG A 84 -6.74 7.27 -2.25
C ARG A 84 -5.92 6.32 -1.39
N LYS A 85 -5.94 5.03 -1.72
CA LYS A 85 -5.33 3.99 -0.90
C LYS A 85 -3.86 3.72 -1.22
N ILE A 86 -3.22 4.64 -1.92
CA ILE A 86 -1.78 4.61 -2.18
C ILE A 86 -1.21 5.99 -1.93
N LEU A 87 -0.14 6.06 -1.16
CA LEU A 87 0.47 7.32 -0.74
C LEU A 87 1.91 7.40 -1.21
N ARG A 88 2.26 8.51 -1.85
CA ARG A 88 3.66 8.86 -2.12
C ARG A 88 4.33 9.43 -0.87
N PRO A 89 5.67 9.59 -0.83
CA PRO A 89 6.30 10.26 0.31
C PRO A 89 5.75 11.68 0.51
N ALA A 90 5.50 12.03 1.76
CA ALA A 90 4.90 13.31 2.12
C ALA A 90 5.83 14.49 1.85
N ASN A 91 7.14 14.27 1.78
CA ASN A 91 8.15 15.31 1.50
C ASN A 91 8.34 15.59 0.01
N CYS A 92 7.56 14.96 -0.87
CA CYS A 92 7.53 15.37 -2.28
C CYS A 92 6.84 16.73 -2.43
N ALA A 93 7.18 17.46 -3.49
CA ALA A 93 6.56 18.75 -3.77
C ALA A 93 5.03 18.60 -3.90
N PRO A 94 4.25 19.61 -3.46
CA PRO A 94 2.78 19.53 -3.54
C PRO A 94 2.23 19.31 -4.95
N GLN A 95 2.98 19.69 -5.98
CA GLN A 95 2.59 19.52 -7.38
C GLN A 95 2.76 18.10 -7.89
N CYS A 96 3.47 17.24 -7.16
CA CYS A 96 3.65 15.84 -7.56
C CYS A 96 2.31 15.12 -7.59
N PRO A 97 2.14 14.14 -8.51
CA PRO A 97 0.94 13.32 -8.54
C PRO A 97 0.64 12.65 -7.21
N GLY A 98 -0.64 12.49 -6.91
CA GLY A 98 -1.09 11.80 -5.70
C GLY A 98 -0.99 12.65 -4.44
N ARG A 99 -1.01 11.97 -3.31
CA ARG A 99 -0.93 12.59 -1.98
C ARG A 99 0.01 11.82 -1.09
N GLY A 100 0.60 12.53 -0.11
CA GLY A 100 1.55 11.94 0.83
C GLY A 100 0.95 11.62 2.20
N ILE A 101 -0.31 12.06 2.44
CA ILE A 101 -0.99 11.88 3.73
C ILE A 101 -2.48 11.78 3.46
N ASP A 102 -3.17 10.93 4.19
CA ASP A 102 -4.63 10.82 4.13
C ASP A 102 -5.13 10.24 5.45
N VAL A 103 -6.45 10.30 5.63
CA VAL A 103 -7.14 9.73 6.77
C VAL A 103 -8.16 8.72 6.25
N TYR A 104 -8.13 7.50 6.78
CA TYR A 104 -9.00 6.42 6.36
C TYR A 104 -10.00 6.09 7.44
N LYS A 105 -11.28 6.10 7.10
CA LYS A 105 -12.35 5.73 8.01
C LYS A 105 -12.45 4.21 8.13
N THR A 106 -12.51 3.74 9.36
CA THR A 106 -12.66 2.31 9.66
C THR A 106 -13.81 2.10 10.64
N SER A 107 -14.17 0.84 10.87
CA SER A 107 -15.24 0.50 11.82
C SER A 107 -14.87 0.83 13.28
N PHE A 108 -13.59 1.03 13.57
CA PHE A 108 -13.11 1.32 14.93
C PHE A 108 -12.67 2.77 15.11
N GLY A 109 -12.70 3.58 14.06
CA GLY A 109 -12.25 4.98 14.07
C GLY A 109 -11.43 5.34 12.84
N ASP A 110 -10.85 6.54 12.87
CA ASP A 110 -10.03 7.05 11.77
C ASP A 110 -8.56 6.67 11.97
N VAL A 111 -7.88 6.32 10.86
CA VAL A 111 -6.46 6.00 10.83
C VAL A 111 -5.75 6.96 9.90
#